data_0f2c8db4e0d233d5b7e13b23ebf185bf
#
_entry.id   0f2c8db4e0d233d5b7e13b23ebf185bf
#
_cell.length_a   1.000
_cell.length_b   1.000
_cell.length_c   1.000
_cell.angle_alpha   90.00
_cell.angle_beta   90.00
_cell.angle_gamma   90.00
#
_symmetry.space_group_name_H-M   'P 1'
#
loop_
_entity.id
_entity.type
_entity.pdbx_description
1 polymer ?
#
loop_
_entity_poly.entity_id
_entity_poly.type
_entity_poly.pdbx_seq_one_letter_code
_entity_poly.pdbx_strand_id
1 'polypeptide(L)'
;MIRRTFFSMTCATAFLTASLGFAGGHSKDIVDTAVEAGVFNTLVAAVQAAGLVETLKSEGPFTVFAPTDEAFAALPAGTVETLLMPENKAQLIAILTYHVVAGKVMSGDLSNGMTAPTVQGSNITIMTEGAVTVNGANVVTADIETSNGVIHVIDAVIIPE
;
A
#
# COMPACT_ATOMS: atom_id res chain seq x y z
N MET A 1 -27.31 4.91 -73.91
CA MET A 1 -27.53 4.15 -73.02
C MET A 1 -26.67 4.24 -71.93
N ILE A 2 -27.14 4.39 -70.90
CA ILE A 2 -26.47 4.72 -69.81
C ILE A 2 -26.19 3.62 -68.99
N ARG A 3 -25.14 3.50 -68.47
CA ARG A 3 -24.79 2.59 -67.72
C ARG A 3 -24.58 3.00 -66.40
N ARG A 4 -25.01 2.58 -65.53
CA ARG A 4 -24.91 2.91 -64.31
C ARG A 4 -24.08 2.04 -63.58
N THR A 5 -23.07 2.33 -63.13
CA THR A 5 -22.30 1.53 -62.42
C THR A 5 -22.51 1.77 -61.04
N PHE A 6 -22.68 0.82 -60.38
CA PHE A 6 -22.92 0.94 -59.12
C PHE A 6 -21.82 0.60 -58.38
N PHE A 7 -21.38 1.25 -57.57
CA PHE A 7 -20.48 1.08 -56.71
C PHE A 7 -20.96 0.64 -55.54
N SER A 8 -20.87 -0.46 -55.21
CA SER A 8 -21.12 -0.92 -53.99
C SER A 8 -19.98 -0.63 -53.13
N MET A 9 -20.08 0.25 -52.42
CA MET A 9 -19.23 0.54 -51.51
C MET A 9 -19.39 -0.30 -50.42
N THR A 10 -18.70 -1.29 -50.25
CA THR A 10 -18.72 -2.00 -49.11
C THR A 10 -17.86 -1.34 -48.15
N CYS A 11 -18.41 -0.84 -47.29
CA CYS A 11 -17.77 -0.31 -46.23
C CYS A 11 -17.26 -1.38 -45.46
N ALA A 12 -16.11 -1.63 -45.47
CA ALA A 12 -15.54 -2.48 -44.60
C ALA A 12 -15.45 -1.80 -43.30
N THR A 13 -16.26 -2.16 -42.52
CA THR A 13 -16.19 -1.66 -41.22
C THR A 13 -15.11 -2.32 -40.59
N ALA A 14 -14.14 -1.68 -40.45
CA ALA A 14 -13.14 -2.11 -39.76
C ALA A 14 -13.42 -2.09 -38.33
N PHE A 15 -13.40 -3.06 -37.77
CA PHE A 15 -13.53 -3.14 -36.51
C PHE A 15 -12.44 -3.18 -35.81
N LEU A 16 -12.09 -2.41 -35.29
CA LEU A 16 -11.39 -2.23 -34.38
C LEU A 16 -11.73 -2.69 -33.21
N THR A 17 -11.39 -3.64 -32.93
CA THR A 17 -11.46 -4.11 -31.79
C THR A 17 -10.48 -3.56 -31.03
N ALA A 18 -10.73 -2.91 -30.29
CA ALA A 18 -10.07 -2.42 -29.39
C ALA A 18 -9.57 -3.36 -28.52
N SER A 19 -8.54 -3.63 -28.58
CA SER A 19 -8.10 -4.36 -27.75
C SER A 19 -7.88 -3.74 -26.59
N LEU A 20 -8.10 -4.04 -25.81
CA LEU A 20 -7.88 -3.72 -24.80
C LEU A 20 -6.86 -3.97 -24.26
N GLY A 21 -6.35 -3.62 -24.37
CA GLY A 21 -5.36 -3.58 -23.86
C GLY A 21 -5.21 -3.50 -22.48
N PHE A 22 -5.49 -3.84 -21.83
CA PHE A 22 -5.26 -3.78 -20.70
C PHE A 22 -4.13 -3.79 -20.46
N ALA A 23 -3.79 -3.30 -21.00
CA ALA A 23 -2.79 -2.87 -20.58
C ALA A 23 -2.57 -3.09 -19.25
N GLY A 24 -2.05 -3.87 -18.97
CA GLY A 24 -1.80 -4.07 -17.83
C GLY A 24 -1.59 -2.97 -16.99
N GLY A 25 -2.37 -2.14 -16.98
CA GLY A 25 -2.36 -1.28 -15.94
C GLY A 25 -2.99 -1.97 -14.80
N HIS A 26 -2.43 -3.02 -14.36
CA HIS A 26 -2.75 -3.37 -13.06
C HIS A 26 -2.06 -2.30 -12.28
N SER A 27 -2.77 -1.29 -11.95
CA SER A 27 -2.31 -0.40 -10.96
C SER A 27 -2.05 -1.26 -9.75
N LYS A 28 -0.80 -1.38 -9.40
CA LYS A 28 -0.36 -2.23 -8.32
C LYS A 28 -0.94 -1.68 -7.04
N ASP A 29 -1.58 -2.53 -6.30
CA ASP A 29 -2.09 -2.13 -5.00
C ASP A 29 -0.95 -2.12 -3.96
N ILE A 30 -1.29 -1.77 -2.74
CA ILE A 30 -0.31 -1.67 -1.65
C ILE A 30 0.44 -2.98 -1.47
N VAL A 31 -0.28 -4.09 -1.52
CA VAL A 31 0.31 -5.41 -1.29
C VAL A 31 1.22 -5.81 -2.45
N ASP A 32 0.79 -5.59 -3.68
CA ASP A 32 1.58 -5.92 -4.86
C ASP A 32 2.87 -5.10 -4.91
N THR A 33 2.78 -3.81 -4.56
CA THR A 33 3.93 -2.93 -4.49
C THR A 33 4.91 -3.38 -3.41
N ALA A 34 4.40 -3.80 -2.25
CA ALA A 34 5.23 -4.28 -1.16
C ALA A 34 5.97 -5.57 -1.54
N VAL A 35 5.28 -6.50 -2.21
CA VAL A 35 5.89 -7.75 -2.66
C VAL A 35 6.99 -7.46 -3.69
N GLU A 36 6.71 -6.55 -4.60
CA GLU A 36 7.66 -6.23 -5.66
C GLU A 36 8.92 -5.55 -5.13
N ALA A 37 8.78 -4.72 -4.11
CA ALA A 37 9.91 -4.04 -3.50
C ALA A 37 10.91 -5.01 -2.86
N GLY A 38 10.45 -6.17 -2.43
CA GLY A 38 11.34 -7.24 -1.93
C GLY A 38 11.98 -6.99 -0.57
N VAL A 39 11.70 -5.84 0.04
CA VAL A 39 12.24 -5.48 1.37
C VAL A 39 11.21 -5.58 2.47
N PHE A 40 10.02 -6.06 2.14
CA PHE A 40 8.90 -6.18 3.06
C PHE A 40 8.41 -7.61 3.20
N ASN A 41 9.31 -8.57 3.08
CA ASN A 41 8.91 -9.99 3.13
C ASN A 41 8.24 -10.34 4.46
N THR A 42 8.78 -9.84 5.56
CA THR A 42 8.21 -10.07 6.88
C THR A 42 6.85 -9.38 7.02
N LEU A 43 6.73 -8.16 6.51
CA LEU A 43 5.47 -7.43 6.55
C LEU A 43 4.40 -8.16 5.72
N VAL A 44 4.73 -8.61 4.53
CA VAL A 44 3.79 -9.34 3.66
C VAL A 44 3.34 -10.62 4.34
N ALA A 45 4.27 -11.36 4.95
CA ALA A 45 3.92 -12.57 5.69
C ALA A 45 3.00 -12.25 6.88
N ALA A 46 3.28 -11.16 7.59
CA ALA A 46 2.47 -10.72 8.72
C ALA A 46 1.06 -10.33 8.27
N VAL A 47 0.94 -9.59 7.17
CA VAL A 47 -0.37 -9.17 6.62
C VAL A 47 -1.18 -10.39 6.18
N GLN A 48 -0.52 -11.37 5.58
CA GLN A 48 -1.18 -12.62 5.18
C GLN A 48 -1.64 -13.43 6.41
N ALA A 49 -0.78 -13.56 7.41
CA ALA A 49 -1.10 -14.27 8.64
C ALA A 49 -2.26 -13.59 9.39
N ALA A 50 -2.30 -12.27 9.35
CA ALA A 50 -3.37 -11.51 9.98
C ALA A 50 -4.68 -11.54 9.19
N GLY A 51 -4.63 -11.90 7.91
CA GLY A 51 -5.80 -11.89 7.03
C GLY A 51 -6.21 -10.50 6.59
N LEU A 52 -5.26 -9.55 6.58
CA LEU A 52 -5.54 -8.17 6.22
C LEU A 52 -5.28 -7.85 4.74
N VAL A 53 -4.87 -8.84 3.96
CA VAL A 53 -4.56 -8.64 2.55
C VAL A 53 -5.74 -8.04 1.80
N GLU A 54 -6.93 -8.58 1.99
CA GLU A 54 -8.13 -8.09 1.33
C GLU A 54 -8.51 -6.69 1.81
N THR A 55 -8.29 -6.40 3.08
CA THR A 55 -8.54 -5.07 3.63
C THR A 55 -7.63 -4.04 2.96
N LEU A 56 -6.35 -4.38 2.79
CA LEU A 56 -5.39 -3.49 2.15
C LEU A 56 -5.60 -3.39 0.64
N LYS A 57 -6.26 -4.37 0.04
CA LYS A 57 -6.62 -4.35 -1.38
C LYS A 57 -7.96 -3.70 -1.65
N SER A 58 -8.71 -3.36 -0.60
CA SER A 58 -10.02 -2.77 -0.76
C SER A 58 -9.95 -1.36 -1.34
N GLU A 59 -11.09 -0.89 -1.85
CA GLU A 59 -11.18 0.44 -2.40
C GLU A 59 -11.15 1.46 -1.28
N GLY A 60 -10.29 2.36 -1.38
CA GLY A 60 -10.22 3.45 -0.42
C GLY A 60 -8.78 3.84 -0.29
N PRO A 61 -8.49 5.12 -0.17
CA PRO A 61 -7.11 5.51 -0.01
C PRO A 61 -6.64 5.11 1.38
N PHE A 62 -5.54 4.38 1.42
CA PHE A 62 -4.89 4.03 2.67
C PHE A 62 -3.45 4.50 2.62
N THR A 63 -2.96 4.99 3.73
CA THR A 63 -1.53 5.29 3.89
C THR A 63 -0.95 4.21 4.79
N VAL A 64 0.03 3.48 4.27
CA VAL A 64 0.64 2.39 5.01
C VAL A 64 2.08 2.76 5.34
N PHE A 65 2.40 2.71 6.61
CA PHE A 65 3.78 2.86 7.05
C PHE A 65 4.41 1.48 7.10
N ALA A 66 5.18 1.16 6.08
CA ALA A 66 5.72 -0.18 5.90
C ALA A 66 7.11 -0.29 6.51
N PRO A 67 7.28 -1.02 7.61
CA PRO A 67 8.60 -1.26 8.14
C PRO A 67 9.35 -2.26 7.28
N THR A 68 10.64 -2.04 7.10
CA THR A 68 11.49 -2.94 6.33
C THR A 68 11.78 -4.21 7.11
N ASP A 69 12.31 -5.23 6.42
CA ASP A 69 12.77 -6.46 7.10
C ASP A 69 13.84 -6.14 8.16
N GLU A 70 14.65 -5.11 7.92
CA GLU A 70 15.64 -4.65 8.90
C GLU A 70 14.97 -4.07 10.13
N ALA A 71 13.85 -3.37 9.96
CA ALA A 71 13.07 -2.82 11.06
C ALA A 71 12.54 -3.95 11.96
N PHE A 72 12.09 -5.03 11.37
CA PHE A 72 11.67 -6.20 12.14
C PHE A 72 12.86 -6.87 12.83
N ALA A 73 14.02 -6.90 12.19
CA ALA A 73 15.22 -7.48 12.76
C ALA A 73 15.72 -6.68 13.98
N ALA A 74 15.38 -5.40 14.05
CA ALA A 74 15.73 -4.56 15.19
C ALA A 74 14.89 -4.87 16.43
N LEU A 75 13.78 -5.58 16.27
CA LEU A 75 12.97 -6.01 17.40
C LEU A 75 13.71 -7.11 18.19
N PRO A 76 13.37 -7.29 19.48
CA PRO A 76 13.95 -8.38 20.25
C PRO A 76 13.75 -9.73 19.59
N ALA A 77 14.75 -10.58 19.69
CA ALA A 77 14.69 -11.90 19.08
C ALA A 77 13.45 -12.67 19.54
N GLY A 78 12.74 -13.23 18.60
CA GLY A 78 11.53 -13.99 18.88
C GLY A 78 10.24 -13.16 18.88
N THR A 79 10.33 -11.83 18.89
CA THR A 79 9.13 -10.98 18.89
C THR A 79 8.32 -11.19 17.62
N VAL A 80 9.00 -11.20 16.47
CA VAL A 80 8.33 -11.37 15.18
C VAL A 80 7.69 -12.76 15.10
N GLU A 81 8.44 -13.78 15.51
CA GLU A 81 7.93 -15.15 15.50
C GLU A 81 6.73 -15.29 16.42
N THR A 82 6.80 -14.66 17.59
CA THR A 82 5.70 -14.67 18.54
C THR A 82 4.47 -13.98 17.95
N LEU A 83 4.65 -12.85 17.28
CA LEU A 83 3.56 -12.12 16.66
C LEU A 83 2.93 -12.89 15.49
N LEU A 84 3.71 -13.69 14.78
CA LEU A 84 3.20 -14.50 13.68
C LEU A 84 2.45 -15.74 14.15
N MET A 85 2.53 -16.05 15.44
CA MET A 85 1.79 -17.19 15.97
C MET A 85 0.29 -16.92 15.96
N PRO A 86 -0.53 -17.94 15.64
CA PRO A 86 -1.98 -17.77 15.61
C PRO A 86 -2.56 -17.34 16.95
N GLU A 87 -1.88 -17.64 18.06
CA GLU A 87 -2.32 -17.23 19.39
C GLU A 87 -2.24 -15.72 19.57
N ASN A 88 -1.29 -15.08 18.88
CA ASN A 88 -1.05 -13.65 19.00
C ASN A 88 -1.58 -12.88 17.78
N LYS A 89 -2.43 -13.52 16.99
CA LYS A 89 -2.97 -12.90 15.78
C LYS A 89 -3.66 -11.58 16.08
N ALA A 90 -4.34 -11.48 17.20
CA ALA A 90 -5.03 -10.24 17.58
C ALA A 90 -4.03 -9.09 17.78
N GLN A 91 -2.89 -9.37 18.40
CA GLN A 91 -1.85 -8.36 18.60
C GLN A 91 -1.22 -7.98 17.25
N LEU A 92 -1.00 -8.96 16.38
CA LEU A 92 -0.47 -8.71 15.05
C LEU A 92 -1.41 -7.80 14.24
N ILE A 93 -2.70 -8.08 14.29
CA ILE A 93 -3.72 -7.25 13.63
C ILE A 93 -3.68 -5.83 14.20
N ALA A 94 -3.60 -5.68 15.52
CA ALA A 94 -3.55 -4.37 16.16
C ALA A 94 -2.32 -3.58 15.70
N ILE A 95 -1.16 -4.22 15.66
CA ILE A 95 0.07 -3.58 15.20
C ILE A 95 -0.04 -3.21 13.72
N LEU A 96 -0.51 -4.11 12.87
CA LEU A 96 -0.61 -3.85 11.44
C LEU A 96 -1.62 -2.75 11.14
N THR A 97 -2.77 -2.74 11.82
CA THR A 97 -3.76 -1.69 11.62
C THR A 97 -3.29 -0.36 12.18
N TYR A 98 -2.39 -0.38 13.16
CA TYR A 98 -1.77 0.82 13.68
C TYR A 98 -0.78 1.44 12.66
N HIS A 99 -0.23 0.63 11.77
CA HIS A 99 0.62 1.12 10.69
C HIS A 99 -0.20 1.62 9.47
N VAL A 100 -1.50 1.46 9.50
CA VAL A 100 -2.35 1.88 8.39
C VAL A 100 -3.19 3.06 8.81
N VAL A 101 -3.08 4.14 8.06
CA VAL A 101 -3.86 5.35 8.29
C VAL A 101 -4.97 5.42 7.26
N ALA A 102 -6.18 5.74 7.71
CA ALA A 102 -7.29 5.91 6.79
C ALA A 102 -7.10 7.23 6.05
N GLY A 103 -7.09 7.17 4.75
CA GLY A 103 -6.90 8.34 3.90
C GLY A 103 -5.54 8.35 3.23
N LYS A 104 -5.41 9.15 2.19
CA LYS A 104 -4.16 9.29 1.46
C LYS A 104 -3.40 10.47 2.04
N VAL A 105 -2.26 10.21 2.66
CA VAL A 105 -1.41 11.24 3.23
C VAL A 105 -0.06 11.19 2.53
N MET A 106 0.27 12.23 1.81
CA MET A 106 1.56 12.36 1.12
C MET A 106 2.56 13.06 2.03
N SER A 107 3.85 12.92 1.73
CA SER A 107 4.88 13.59 2.51
C SER A 107 4.71 15.11 2.51
N GLY A 108 4.18 15.67 1.44
CA GLY A 108 3.90 17.10 1.35
C GLY A 108 2.75 17.57 2.22
N ASP A 109 1.89 16.66 2.65
CA ASP A 109 0.77 16.97 3.51
C ASP A 109 1.14 16.83 4.99
N LEU A 110 2.31 16.30 5.29
CA LEU A 110 2.76 16.10 6.65
C LEU A 110 3.22 17.40 7.27
N SER A 111 2.81 17.62 8.49
CA SER A 111 3.21 18.79 9.25
C SER A 111 3.82 18.36 10.56
N ASN A 112 4.73 19.18 11.09
CA ASN A 112 5.37 18.87 12.35
C ASN A 112 4.34 18.83 13.47
N GLY A 113 4.30 17.72 14.19
CA GLY A 113 3.32 17.51 15.24
C GLY A 113 1.94 17.12 14.76
N MET A 114 1.81 16.75 13.47
CA MET A 114 0.53 16.31 12.96
C MET A 114 0.18 14.94 13.54
N THR A 115 -1.09 14.76 13.87
CA THR A 115 -1.58 13.47 14.29
C THR A 115 -2.52 12.92 13.23
N ALA A 116 -2.37 11.66 12.92
CA ALA A 116 -3.21 10.99 11.95
C ALA A 116 -3.91 9.79 12.59
N PRO A 117 -5.21 9.63 12.35
CA PRO A 117 -5.94 8.50 12.92
C PRO A 117 -5.61 7.23 12.14
N THR A 118 -5.29 6.18 12.87
CA THR A 118 -5.03 4.87 12.27
C THR A 118 -6.31 4.06 12.16
N VAL A 119 -6.26 3.02 11.35
CA VAL A 119 -7.41 2.10 11.22
C VAL A 119 -7.70 1.39 12.54
N GLN A 120 -6.68 1.25 13.39
CA GLN A 120 -6.87 0.65 14.70
C GLN A 120 -7.69 1.53 15.65
N GLY A 121 -7.71 2.83 15.41
CA GLY A 121 -8.44 3.79 16.25
C GLY A 121 -7.55 4.70 17.07
N SER A 122 -6.27 4.39 17.18
CA SER A 122 -5.30 5.25 17.87
C SER A 122 -4.69 6.23 16.88
N ASN A 123 -4.17 7.33 17.39
CA ASN A 123 -3.51 8.31 16.54
C ASN A 123 -2.01 8.09 16.55
N ILE A 124 -1.38 8.35 15.42
CA ILE A 124 0.07 8.39 15.33
C ILE A 124 0.50 9.85 15.24
N THR A 125 1.67 10.14 15.78
CA THR A 125 2.23 11.48 15.72
C THR A 125 3.34 11.53 14.69
N ILE A 126 3.24 12.49 13.78
CA ILE A 126 4.20 12.67 12.71
C ILE A 126 4.98 13.93 12.99
N MET A 127 6.29 13.81 12.93
CA MET A 127 7.20 14.96 13.13
C MET A 127 7.98 15.15 11.83
N THR A 128 8.20 16.37 11.45
CA THR A 128 8.92 16.69 10.23
C THR A 128 10.15 17.57 10.48
N GLU A 129 10.63 17.64 11.72
CA GLU A 129 11.81 18.41 12.03
C GLU A 129 13.06 17.68 11.55
N GLY A 130 13.61 18.13 10.47
CA GLY A 130 14.84 17.57 9.91
C GLY A 130 14.62 16.30 9.09
N ALA A 131 13.80 15.41 9.54
CA ALA A 131 13.42 14.19 8.82
C ALA A 131 12.00 13.85 9.22
N VAL A 132 11.31 13.17 8.33
CA VAL A 132 9.95 12.72 8.64
C VAL A 132 10.03 11.52 9.56
N THR A 133 9.43 11.64 10.73
CA THR A 133 9.34 10.53 11.67
C THR A 133 7.89 10.29 12.07
N VAL A 134 7.56 9.05 12.32
CA VAL A 134 6.22 8.65 12.74
C VAL A 134 6.40 7.88 14.03
N ASN A 135 5.93 8.43 15.12
CA ASN A 135 6.10 7.87 16.48
C ASN A 135 7.55 7.45 16.77
N GLY A 136 8.52 8.20 16.25
CA GLY A 136 9.93 7.90 16.47
C GLY A 136 10.58 7.02 15.40
N ALA A 137 9.81 6.46 14.50
CA ALA A 137 10.35 5.69 13.37
C ALA A 137 10.64 6.66 12.22
N ASN A 138 11.84 6.57 11.64
CA ASN A 138 12.17 7.45 10.53
C ASN A 138 11.58 6.95 9.23
N VAL A 139 11.06 7.86 8.43
CA VAL A 139 10.60 7.53 7.09
C VAL A 139 11.81 7.58 6.15
N VAL A 140 12.17 6.42 5.62
CA VAL A 140 13.33 6.29 4.73
C VAL A 140 12.96 6.64 3.30
N THR A 141 11.80 6.20 2.87
CA THR A 141 11.28 6.48 1.54
C THR A 141 9.81 6.82 1.69
N ALA A 142 9.39 7.88 1.06
CA ALA A 142 8.02 8.34 1.13
C ALA A 142 7.37 8.39 -0.24
N ASP A 143 6.06 8.57 -0.24
CA ASP A 143 5.30 8.82 -1.47
C ASP A 143 5.38 7.72 -2.53
N ILE A 144 5.38 6.46 -2.11
CA ILE A 144 5.25 5.36 -3.04
C ILE A 144 3.76 5.21 -3.34
N GLU A 145 3.34 5.73 -4.45
CA GLU A 145 1.94 5.70 -4.83
C GLU A 145 1.51 4.34 -5.34
N THR A 146 0.36 3.90 -4.87
CA THR A 146 -0.27 2.66 -5.32
C THR A 146 -1.68 2.96 -5.80
N SER A 147 -2.36 1.98 -6.37
CA SER A 147 -3.72 2.18 -6.88
C SER A 147 -4.74 2.55 -5.81
N ASN A 148 -4.51 2.10 -4.59
CA ASN A 148 -5.46 2.30 -3.50
C ASN A 148 -4.84 3.02 -2.30
N GLY A 149 -3.70 3.64 -2.46
CA GLY A 149 -3.11 4.41 -1.36
C GLY A 149 -1.66 4.79 -1.58
N VAL A 150 -0.95 4.98 -0.49
CA VAL A 150 0.45 5.39 -0.48
C VAL A 150 1.18 4.56 0.54
N ILE A 151 2.41 4.23 0.24
CA ILE A 151 3.29 3.53 1.16
C ILE A 151 4.42 4.46 1.55
N HIS A 152 4.67 4.59 2.84
CA HIS A 152 5.84 5.24 3.38
C HIS A 152 6.70 4.19 4.05
N VAL A 153 7.95 4.09 3.66
CA VAL A 153 8.87 3.09 4.21
C VAL A 153 9.51 3.64 5.47
N ILE A 154 9.40 2.90 6.55
CA ILE A 154 9.98 3.28 7.83
C ILE A 154 11.05 2.29 8.26
N ASP A 155 11.99 2.76 9.06
CA ASP A 155 13.12 1.96 9.51
C ASP A 155 12.91 1.31 10.89
N ALA A 156 11.75 1.48 11.47
CA ALA A 156 11.40 0.90 12.75
C ALA A 156 9.94 0.52 12.81
N VAL A 157 9.61 -0.49 13.58
CA VAL A 157 8.23 -0.92 13.76
C VAL A 157 7.58 -0.05 14.83
N ILE A 158 6.42 0.50 14.51
CA ILE A 158 5.65 1.30 15.44
C ILE A 158 4.76 0.36 16.25
N ILE A 159 4.88 0.39 17.54
CA ILE A 159 4.10 -0.47 18.41
C ILE A 159 3.14 0.42 19.19
N PRO A 160 1.85 0.11 19.19
CA PRO A 160 0.90 0.88 19.98
C PRO A 160 1.14 0.61 21.48
N GLU A 161 1.05 1.64 22.29
CA GLU A 161 1.19 1.53 23.75
C GLU A 161 -0.14 1.10 24.40
#